data_617759459f0a0f3e1fbd134265274238
#
_entry.id   617759459f0a0f3e1fbd134265274238
#
_cell.length_a   1.000
_cell.length_b   1.000
_cell.length_c   1.000
_cell.angle_alpha   90.00
_cell.angle_beta   90.00
_cell.angle_gamma   90.00
#
_symmetry.space_group_name_H-M   'P 1'
#
loop_
_entity.id
_entity.type
_entity.pdbx_description
1 polymer ?
#
loop_
_entity_poly.entity_id
_entity_poly.type
_entity_poly.pdbx_seq_one_letter_code
_entity_poly.pdbx_strand_id
1 'polypeptide(L)'
;MAHYDAGEETVVRGFPTFEAAKEYARRRVRDSVEELRAPGQSRAELRRLWHIFGEDALVTGGEERYAGSHELDYFIAHPATDDERDWQAVKKDAGIK
;
A
#
# COMPACT_ATOMS: atom_id res chain seq x y z
N MET A 1 -14.22 -13.78 -7.92
CA MET A 1 -13.80 -13.70 -8.04
C MET A 1 -13.27 -13.30 -8.38
N ALA A 2 -12.97 -12.93 -8.20
CA ALA A 2 -12.48 -12.63 -8.33
C ALA A 2 -11.75 -12.40 -8.85
N HIS A 3 -11.46 -12.25 -8.95
CA HIS A 3 -10.75 -12.20 -9.26
C HIS A 3 -9.98 -11.76 -9.82
N TYR A 4 -9.62 -11.40 -9.87
CA TYR A 4 -8.99 -10.98 -10.24
C TYR A 4 -7.98 -10.92 -10.49
N ASP A 5 -7.50 -11.00 -10.58
CA ASP A 5 -6.73 -10.80 -10.68
C ASP A 5 -5.66 -10.53 -10.37
N ALA A 6 -5.48 -10.77 -11.22
CA ALA A 6 -4.15 -10.58 -10.91
C ALA A 6 -4.05 -9.67 -9.80
N GLY A 7 -4.19 -8.70 -9.83
CA GLY A 7 -4.19 -7.94 -8.70
C GLY A 7 -5.05 -8.54 -7.68
N GLU A 8 -4.75 -9.66 -7.32
CA GLU A 8 -5.53 -10.29 -6.33
C GLU A 8 -5.47 -9.55 -5.05
N GLU A 9 -6.63 -9.23 -4.53
CA GLU A 9 -6.70 -8.54 -3.27
C GLU A 9 -6.36 -9.51 -2.16
N THR A 10 -5.40 -9.12 -1.36
CA THR A 10 -5.08 -9.87 -0.16
C THR A 10 -5.88 -9.25 0.98
N VAL A 11 -6.77 -10.02 1.56
CA VAL A 11 -7.56 -9.53 2.68
C VAL A 11 -6.84 -9.86 3.97
N VAL A 12 -6.53 -8.82 4.74
CA VAL A 12 -5.89 -8.98 6.05
C VAL A 12 -6.87 -8.52 7.11
N ARG A 13 -7.10 -9.37 8.10
CA ARG A 13 -8.07 -9.11 9.15
C ARG A 13 -7.38 -9.09 10.51
N GLY A 14 -8.06 -8.59 11.50
CA GLY A 14 -7.59 -8.66 12.87
C GLY A 14 -6.92 -7.42 13.40
N PHE A 15 -6.92 -6.33 12.63
CA PHE A 15 -6.36 -5.08 13.15
C PHE A 15 -7.29 -4.52 14.22
N PRO A 16 -6.72 -4.06 15.35
CA PRO A 16 -7.54 -3.58 16.47
C PRO A 16 -8.25 -2.26 16.19
N THR A 17 -7.73 -1.46 15.25
CA THR A 17 -8.33 -0.16 14.95
C THR A 17 -8.25 0.09 13.44
N PHE A 18 -9.11 1.01 12.98
CA PHE A 18 -9.04 1.46 11.59
C PHE A 18 -7.69 2.11 11.30
N GLU A 19 -7.15 2.86 12.27
CA GLU A 19 -5.87 3.54 12.08
C GLU A 19 -4.72 2.55 11.88
N ALA A 20 -4.72 1.45 12.62
CA ALA A 20 -3.71 0.42 12.44
C ALA A 20 -3.82 -0.23 11.08
N ALA A 21 -5.03 -0.53 10.63
CA ALA A 21 -5.25 -1.09 9.31
C ALA A 21 -4.83 -0.12 8.21
N LYS A 22 -5.13 1.16 8.39
CA LYS A 22 -4.75 2.19 7.44
C LYS A 22 -3.23 2.31 7.34
N GLU A 23 -2.53 2.28 8.48
CA GLU A 23 -1.07 2.35 8.46
C GLU A 23 -0.48 1.15 7.72
N TYR A 24 -1.03 -0.04 7.92
CA TYR A 24 -0.62 -1.22 7.19
C TYR A 24 -0.80 -1.01 5.68
N ALA A 25 -1.97 -0.52 5.28
CA ALA A 25 -2.24 -0.28 3.86
C ALA A 25 -1.31 0.76 3.27
N ARG A 26 -1.03 1.83 4.00
CA ARG A 26 -0.11 2.86 3.53
C ARG A 26 1.28 2.28 3.28
N ARG A 27 1.78 1.49 4.23
CA ARG A 27 3.12 0.90 4.09
C ARG A 27 3.18 -0.10 2.95
N ARG A 28 2.10 -0.87 2.73
CA ARG A 28 2.03 -1.79 1.60
C ARG A 28 2.15 -1.06 0.28
N VAL A 29 1.39 0.02 0.12
CA VAL A 29 1.41 0.78 -1.14
C VAL A 29 2.75 1.48 -1.32
N ARG A 30 3.31 2.07 -0.25
CA ARG A 30 4.61 2.70 -0.35
C ARG A 30 5.70 1.71 -0.73
N ASP A 31 5.64 0.51 -0.17
CA ASP A 31 6.60 -0.53 -0.51
C ASP A 31 6.51 -0.88 -1.99
N SER A 32 5.30 -1.04 -2.53
CA SER A 32 5.12 -1.36 -3.95
C SER A 32 5.63 -0.23 -4.85
N VAL A 33 5.47 1.02 -4.44
CA VAL A 33 6.01 2.15 -5.19
C VAL A 33 7.53 2.09 -5.23
N GLU A 34 8.16 1.84 -4.09
CA GLU A 34 9.62 1.81 -4.03
C GLU A 34 10.21 0.63 -4.81
N GLU A 35 9.50 -0.48 -4.87
CA GLU A 35 9.96 -1.62 -5.67
C GLU A 35 10.01 -1.31 -7.15
N LEU A 36 9.19 -0.37 -7.60
CA LEU A 36 9.13 0.02 -9.01
C LEU A 36 9.98 1.25 -9.34
N ARG A 37 10.49 1.92 -8.32
CA ARG A 37 11.26 3.14 -8.52
C ARG A 37 12.63 2.83 -9.09
N ALA A 38 13.06 3.60 -10.08
CA ALA A 38 14.34 3.42 -10.73
C ALA A 38 15.02 4.76 -10.99
N PRO A 39 16.37 4.79 -11.01
CA PRO A 39 17.10 6.03 -11.32
C PRO A 39 16.72 6.56 -12.71
N GLY A 40 16.62 7.87 -12.81
CA GLY A 40 16.34 8.51 -14.09
C GLY A 40 14.89 8.45 -14.54
N GLN A 41 14.04 7.86 -13.73
CA GLN A 41 12.64 7.68 -14.09
C GLN A 41 11.85 8.95 -13.74
N SER A 42 10.91 9.32 -14.63
CA SER A 42 10.03 10.44 -14.33
C SER A 42 8.92 9.98 -13.39
N ARG A 43 8.26 10.94 -12.74
CA ARG A 43 7.13 10.62 -11.88
C ARG A 43 5.99 10.00 -12.67
N ALA A 44 5.77 10.48 -13.89
CA ALA A 44 4.73 9.93 -14.75
C ALA A 44 5.00 8.48 -15.10
N GLU A 45 6.26 8.13 -15.35
CA GLU A 45 6.63 6.75 -15.64
C GLU A 45 6.41 5.84 -14.44
N LEU A 46 6.80 6.32 -13.26
CA LEU A 46 6.60 5.53 -12.04
C LEU A 46 5.12 5.33 -11.76
N ARG A 47 4.31 6.38 -11.94
CA ARG A 47 2.87 6.27 -11.76
C ARG A 47 2.29 5.24 -12.71
N ARG A 48 2.69 5.27 -13.98
CA ARG A 48 2.20 4.32 -14.97
C ARG A 48 2.58 2.89 -14.62
N LEU A 49 3.83 2.69 -14.20
CA LEU A 49 4.29 1.36 -13.80
C LEU A 49 3.51 0.85 -12.59
N TRP A 50 3.22 1.74 -11.65
CA TRP A 50 2.48 1.32 -10.47
C TRP A 50 1.04 0.90 -10.84
N HIS A 51 0.40 1.60 -11.77
CA HIS A 51 -0.94 1.20 -12.21
C HIS A 51 -0.94 -0.14 -12.94
N ILE A 52 0.19 -0.52 -13.50
CA ILE A 52 0.30 -1.80 -14.21
C ILE A 52 0.72 -2.93 -13.27
N PHE A 53 1.72 -2.69 -12.45
CA PHE A 53 2.37 -3.74 -11.66
C PHE A 53 2.26 -3.55 -10.15
N GLY A 54 1.84 -2.41 -9.69
CA GLY A 54 1.77 -2.14 -8.26
C GLY A 54 0.54 -2.76 -7.60
N GLU A 55 0.51 -2.68 -6.29
CA GLU A 55 -0.61 -3.20 -5.53
C GLU A 55 -1.24 -2.08 -4.72
N ASP A 56 -2.55 -1.92 -4.85
CA ASP A 56 -3.28 -1.02 -3.99
C ASP A 56 -3.73 -1.78 -2.75
N ALA A 57 -3.99 -1.05 -1.69
CA ALA A 57 -4.48 -1.64 -0.46
C ALA A 57 -5.68 -0.83 0.01
N LEU A 58 -6.78 -1.52 0.24
CA LEU A 58 -8.04 -0.90 0.61
C LEU A 58 -8.38 -1.27 2.04
N VAL A 59 -8.89 -0.29 2.79
CA VAL A 59 -9.33 -0.51 4.16
C VAL A 59 -10.76 -0.01 4.31
N THR A 60 -11.59 -0.82 4.94
CA THR A 60 -12.95 -0.41 5.26
C THR A 60 -13.19 -0.67 6.73
N GLY A 61 -13.85 0.27 7.40
CA GLY A 61 -14.17 0.12 8.82
C GLY A 61 -15.42 0.93 9.12
N GLY A 62 -16.57 0.26 9.16
CA GLY A 62 -17.83 0.96 9.33
C GLY A 62 -18.07 1.89 8.17
N GLU A 63 -18.14 3.18 8.44
CA GLU A 63 -18.34 4.17 7.39
C GLU A 63 -17.02 4.72 6.86
N GLU A 64 -15.91 4.35 7.48
CA GLU A 64 -14.60 4.84 7.07
C GLU A 64 -14.01 3.97 5.96
N ARG A 65 -13.33 4.61 5.03
CA ARG A 65 -12.67 3.91 3.93
C ARG A 65 -11.35 4.57 3.64
N TYR A 66 -10.40 3.77 3.20
CA TYR A 66 -9.09 4.28 2.80
C TYR A 66 -8.58 3.42 1.64
N ALA A 67 -7.99 4.09 0.66
CA ALA A 67 -7.27 3.41 -0.43
C ALA A 67 -5.91 4.05 -0.55
N GLY A 68 -4.85 3.23 -0.56
CA GLY A 68 -3.49 3.75 -0.67
C GLY A 68 -3.28 4.54 -1.94
N SER A 69 -3.99 4.16 -3.02
CA SER A 69 -3.90 4.88 -4.29
C SER A 69 -4.31 6.34 -4.18
N HIS A 70 -5.09 6.71 -3.17
CA HIS A 70 -5.46 8.11 -2.97
C HIS A 70 -4.25 8.97 -2.61
N GLU A 71 -3.17 8.37 -2.10
CA GLU A 71 -1.96 9.08 -1.75
C GLU A 71 -0.81 8.77 -2.71
N LEU A 72 -1.11 8.15 -3.85
CA LEU A 72 -0.07 7.70 -4.77
C LEU A 72 0.87 8.82 -5.20
N ASP A 73 0.33 9.97 -5.56
CA ASP A 73 1.16 11.09 -6.00
C ASP A 73 2.10 11.57 -4.90
N TYR A 74 1.61 11.58 -3.66
CA TYR A 74 2.44 11.92 -2.51
C TYR A 74 3.57 10.89 -2.34
N PHE A 75 3.23 9.61 -2.43
CA PHE A 75 4.22 8.54 -2.27
C PHE A 75 5.28 8.58 -3.37
N ILE A 76 4.87 8.91 -4.59
CA ILE A 76 5.82 9.03 -5.70
C ILE A 76 6.77 10.21 -5.47
N ALA A 77 6.24 11.33 -4.96
CA ALA A 77 7.03 12.53 -4.73
C ALA A 77 7.93 12.42 -3.50
N HIS A 78 7.63 11.50 -2.59
CA HIS A 78 8.34 11.38 -1.31
C HIS A 78 8.80 9.94 -1.10
N PRO A 79 10.00 9.59 -1.56
CA PRO A 79 10.50 8.22 -1.39
C PRO A 79 10.42 7.77 0.07
N ALA A 80 10.00 6.54 0.28
CA ALA A 80 9.81 6.01 1.61
C ALA A 80 11.13 5.57 2.24
N THR A 81 11.23 5.76 3.55
CA THR A 81 12.32 5.17 4.32
C THR A 81 12.01 3.70 4.54
N ASP A 82 12.98 2.94 5.04
CA ASP A 82 12.78 1.53 5.33
C ASP A 82 11.61 1.32 6.29
N ASP A 83 11.50 2.16 7.31
CA ASP A 83 10.40 2.06 8.27
C ASP A 83 9.05 2.36 7.63
N GLU A 84 9.02 3.32 6.71
CA GLU A 84 7.77 3.74 6.08
C GLU A 84 7.22 2.72 5.10
N ARG A 85 8.03 1.75 4.71
CA ARG A 85 7.59 0.67 3.82
C ARG A 85 7.53 -0.68 4.53
N ASP A 86 7.77 -0.71 5.83
CA ASP A 86 7.76 -1.96 6.60
C ASP A 86 6.35 -2.28 7.09
N TRP A 87 5.54 -2.82 6.18
CA TRP A 87 4.16 -3.19 6.50
C TRP A 87 4.11 -4.42 7.41
N GLN A 88 5.14 -5.25 7.39
CA GLN A 88 5.17 -6.45 8.23
C GLN A 88 5.24 -6.08 9.71
N ALA A 89 5.93 -4.98 10.03
CA ALA A 89 6.00 -4.51 11.42
C ALA A 89 4.63 -4.15 11.95
N VAL A 90 3.78 -3.57 11.11
CA VAL A 90 2.42 -3.20 11.54
C VAL A 90 1.60 -4.45 11.86
N LYS A 91 1.71 -5.47 11.04
CA LYS A 91 1.04 -6.74 11.31
C LYS A 91 1.52 -7.36 12.61
N LYS A 92 2.83 -7.35 12.80
CA LYS A 92 3.42 -7.94 14.00
C LYS A 92 2.96 -7.21 15.26
N ASP A 93 2.97 -5.87 15.22
CA ASP A 93 2.54 -5.06 16.35
C ASP A 93 1.07 -5.28 16.68
N ALA A 94 0.27 -5.61 15.69
CA ALA A 94 -1.15 -5.90 15.88
C ALA A 94 -1.41 -7.36 16.30
N GLY A 95 -0.37 -8.18 16.37
CA GLY A 95 -0.52 -9.58 16.75
C GLY A 95 -1.03 -10.44 15.60
N ILE A 96 -0.93 -9.98 14.36
CA ILE A 96 -1.40 -10.71 13.19
C ILE A 96 -0.23 -11.53 12.62
N LYS A 97 -0.50 -12.78 12.30
CA LYS A 97 0.54 -13.66 11.77
C LYS A 97 0.54 -13.69 10.26
#